data_db4644fed6f831508c6f505598674dfc
#
_entry.id   db4644fed6f831508c6f505598674dfc
#
_cell.length_a   1.000
_cell.length_b   1.000
_cell.length_c   1.000
_cell.angle_alpha   90.00
_cell.angle_beta   90.00
_cell.angle_gamma   90.00
#
_symmetry.space_group_name_H-M   'P 1'
#
loop_
_entity.id
_entity.type
_entity.pdbx_description
1 polymer ?
#
loop_
_entity_poly.entity_id
_entity_poly.type
_entity_poly.pdbx_seq_one_letter_code
_entity_poly.pdbx_strand_id
1 'polypeptide(L)'
;MVDNNSEQNQALSQTAKVDTDSVQPFPKSRKVYVEGSRSDIRVPMREISLDDTPTGFGGEKNDPLYVYDTSGPYTDPEVSIDVRKGLQPVREAWILEREDTEQLDKLTSEYGRVREADLRLDELRFELTRKPRRAQAGKNVTQLHYARKGIITPEMEYIAIRENMKLAKAKAEGNVVAEQHPGFNFGANLPEEITPEFVRQEVAEGRAIIPANINHPEVEPMIIGRNFLVKINGNIGNSAVTSSIEEEVEKMTWGTRWGADTIMDLSTGKNIHETREWIMRNSPVPIGTVPIYQALEKVNGVAEDLNWEVFKDTLIEQAEQGVDYFTIHAGVLLRYVPMTAKRMTGIVSRGGSIMAKWCLAHHEENFLYTHFREICEICQAYDVSFSLGDGLRPGSVYDANDEAQFAELETLGELTKIAWEYDVQVMIEGPGHVPMHMIKENMDKQLKECHEAPFYTLGPLTTDIAPGYDHITSGIGAAMIGWYGCAMLCYVTPKEHLGLPNKADVKEGIITYKIAAHAADLAKGHPGAQIRDNAMSKARFEFRWEDQFNIGLDPDTARAYHDETLPKESAKVAHFCSMCGPKFCSMKISQEVRELDDEEVAAINAKADQGMQEKSAEFKETGAEIYHKV
;
A
#
# COMPACT_ATOMS: atom_id res chain seq x y z
N MET A 1 9.19 -4.70 47.94
CA MET A 1 9.56 -4.40 46.54
C MET A 1 10.45 -5.52 46.04
N VAL A 2 9.90 -6.67 45.88
CA VAL A 2 10.55 -7.87 45.29
C VAL A 2 9.39 -8.65 44.69
N ASP A 3 9.57 -9.19 43.49
CA ASP A 3 8.75 -10.17 42.79
C ASP A 3 7.58 -9.70 41.90
N ASN A 4 7.84 -8.73 41.01
CA ASN A 4 6.99 -8.62 39.81
C ASN A 4 7.72 -9.07 38.51
N ASN A 5 8.98 -9.48 38.60
CA ASN A 5 9.74 -9.96 37.41
C ASN A 5 9.59 -11.46 37.15
N SER A 6 9.09 -12.24 38.10
CA SER A 6 8.96 -13.70 37.94
C SER A 6 7.68 -14.12 37.23
N GLU A 7 6.61 -13.32 37.31
CA GLU A 7 5.35 -13.64 36.64
C GLU A 7 5.38 -13.23 35.15
N GLN A 8 6.12 -12.18 34.79
CA GLN A 8 6.32 -11.83 33.38
C GLN A 8 7.26 -12.81 32.66
N ASN A 9 8.25 -13.37 33.35
CA ASN A 9 9.13 -14.39 32.75
C ASN A 9 8.48 -15.78 32.65
N GLN A 10 7.43 -16.10 33.44
CA GLN A 10 6.70 -17.33 33.29
C GLN A 10 5.67 -17.32 32.14
N ALA A 11 5.23 -16.15 31.72
CA ALA A 11 4.38 -16.00 30.52
C ALA A 11 5.16 -16.22 29.21
N LEU A 12 6.48 -16.01 29.21
CA LEU A 12 7.34 -16.18 28.03
C LEU A 12 7.77 -17.63 27.74
N SER A 13 7.52 -18.57 28.66
CA SER A 13 7.89 -20.00 28.49
C SER A 13 6.80 -20.89 27.88
N GLN A 14 5.61 -20.36 27.64
CA GLN A 14 4.56 -21.06 26.88
C GLN A 14 4.73 -20.68 25.42
N THR A 15 5.19 -21.63 24.61
CA THR A 15 5.27 -21.61 23.14
C THR A 15 4.32 -20.57 22.53
N ALA A 16 4.83 -19.37 22.25
CA ALA A 16 4.07 -18.34 21.56
C ALA A 16 3.80 -18.86 20.14
N LYS A 17 2.63 -19.44 19.94
CA LYS A 17 2.09 -19.64 18.60
C LYS A 17 1.59 -18.27 18.16
N VAL A 18 2.28 -17.67 17.21
CA VAL A 18 1.63 -16.64 16.40
C VAL A 18 0.37 -17.29 15.84
N ASP A 19 -0.77 -16.65 16.03
CA ASP A 19 -2.06 -17.17 15.55
C ASP A 19 -2.09 -17.09 14.01
N THR A 20 -1.43 -18.06 13.37
CA THR A 20 -1.48 -18.23 11.91
C THR A 20 -2.86 -18.71 11.46
N ASP A 21 -3.71 -19.20 12.38
CA ASP A 21 -5.09 -19.54 12.07
C ASP A 21 -5.92 -18.31 11.69
N SER A 22 -5.48 -17.12 12.08
CA SER A 22 -6.09 -15.84 11.66
C SER A 22 -5.82 -15.49 10.19
N VAL A 23 -4.85 -16.12 9.53
CA VAL A 23 -4.44 -15.86 8.14
C VAL A 23 -4.87 -17.00 7.22
N GLN A 24 -6.13 -17.43 7.33
CA GLN A 24 -6.71 -18.44 6.44
C GLN A 24 -7.03 -17.85 5.05
N PRO A 25 -6.99 -18.68 4.00
CA PRO A 25 -7.49 -18.30 2.68
C PRO A 25 -8.93 -17.78 2.77
N PHE A 26 -9.28 -16.82 1.92
CA PHE A 26 -10.68 -16.40 1.82
C PHE A 26 -11.55 -17.52 1.25
N PRO A 27 -12.83 -17.61 1.63
CA PRO A 27 -13.76 -18.57 1.06
C PRO A 27 -13.78 -18.49 -0.49
N LYS A 28 -14.04 -19.61 -1.17
CA LYS A 28 -14.02 -19.74 -2.63
C LYS A 28 -12.72 -19.23 -3.30
N SER A 29 -11.67 -19.06 -2.55
CA SER A 29 -10.37 -18.62 -3.06
C SER A 29 -9.33 -19.71 -2.86
N ARG A 30 -8.41 -19.80 -3.81
CA ARG A 30 -7.20 -20.61 -3.67
C ARG A 30 -5.99 -19.83 -4.17
N LYS A 31 -4.84 -20.15 -3.59
CA LYS A 31 -3.57 -19.64 -4.09
C LYS A 31 -3.18 -20.43 -5.35
N VAL A 32 -2.80 -19.70 -6.38
CA VAL A 32 -2.23 -20.25 -7.62
C VAL A 32 -0.98 -19.46 -7.97
N TYR A 33 -0.03 -20.11 -8.62
CA TYR A 33 1.21 -19.46 -9.03
C TYR A 33 1.24 -19.29 -10.54
N VAL A 34 1.66 -18.11 -10.98
CA VAL A 34 1.98 -17.85 -12.39
C VAL A 34 3.49 -17.95 -12.54
N GLU A 35 3.93 -18.87 -13.40
CA GLU A 35 5.35 -19.06 -13.66
C GLU A 35 5.88 -18.02 -14.65
N GLY A 36 7.10 -17.54 -14.40
CA GLY A 36 7.84 -16.67 -15.29
C GLY A 36 8.66 -17.47 -16.33
N SER A 37 9.64 -16.79 -16.94
CA SER A 37 10.59 -17.41 -17.89
C SER A 37 11.51 -18.43 -17.24
N ARG A 38 11.66 -18.36 -15.92
CA ARG A 38 12.45 -19.27 -15.07
C ARG A 38 11.53 -19.96 -14.07
N SER A 39 11.84 -21.20 -13.71
CA SER A 39 11.05 -21.99 -12.76
C SER A 39 11.08 -21.45 -11.31
N ASP A 40 12.06 -20.61 -10.98
CA ASP A 40 12.18 -19.94 -9.68
C ASP A 40 11.47 -18.56 -9.64
N ILE A 41 10.89 -18.11 -10.75
CA ILE A 41 9.99 -16.94 -10.79
C ILE A 41 8.56 -17.45 -10.75
N ARG A 42 7.96 -17.43 -9.55
CA ARG A 42 6.60 -17.91 -9.30
C ARG A 42 5.81 -16.84 -8.56
N VAL A 43 4.84 -16.25 -9.24
CA VAL A 43 4.06 -15.11 -8.73
C VAL A 43 2.73 -15.59 -8.15
N PRO A 44 2.46 -15.41 -6.85
CA PRO A 44 1.24 -15.87 -6.21
C PRO A 44 0.05 -15.00 -6.60
N MET A 45 -1.03 -15.64 -7.02
CA MET A 45 -2.32 -15.02 -7.27
C MET A 45 -3.38 -15.67 -6.41
N ARG A 46 -4.32 -14.88 -5.94
CA ARG A 46 -5.57 -15.36 -5.40
C ARG A 46 -6.53 -15.57 -6.56
N GLU A 47 -6.86 -16.83 -6.86
CA GLU A 47 -7.92 -17.21 -7.77
C GLU A 47 -9.25 -17.24 -7.02
N ILE A 48 -10.21 -16.44 -7.43
CA ILE A 48 -11.56 -16.38 -6.85
C ILE A 48 -12.49 -17.15 -7.79
N SER A 49 -12.98 -18.31 -7.34
CA SER A 49 -13.94 -19.12 -8.09
C SER A 49 -15.32 -18.47 -8.08
N LEU A 50 -15.98 -18.45 -9.23
CA LEU A 50 -17.34 -17.92 -9.40
C LEU A 50 -18.32 -19.04 -9.70
N ASP A 51 -19.56 -18.88 -9.22
CA ASP A 51 -20.66 -19.80 -9.54
C ASP A 51 -21.15 -19.54 -10.95
N ASP A 52 -21.72 -20.57 -11.58
CA ASP A 52 -22.40 -20.43 -12.87
C ASP A 52 -23.58 -19.45 -12.73
N THR A 53 -23.84 -18.70 -13.77
CA THR A 53 -25.03 -17.87 -13.89
C THR A 53 -26.26 -18.76 -13.76
N PRO A 54 -27.27 -18.45 -12.91
CA PRO A 54 -28.48 -19.25 -12.79
C PRO A 54 -29.19 -19.39 -14.11
N THR A 55 -29.84 -20.54 -14.34
CA THR A 55 -30.54 -20.84 -15.62
C THR A 55 -31.61 -19.81 -16.00
N GLY A 56 -32.23 -19.16 -15.00
CA GLY A 56 -33.16 -18.04 -15.22
C GLY A 56 -32.49 -16.76 -15.75
N PHE A 57 -31.16 -16.71 -15.80
CA PHE A 57 -30.35 -15.60 -16.33
C PHE A 57 -29.44 -16.03 -17.49
N GLY A 58 -29.70 -17.20 -18.09
CA GLY A 58 -28.97 -17.70 -19.26
C GLY A 58 -28.06 -18.91 -19.02
N GLY A 59 -27.72 -19.24 -17.79
CA GLY A 59 -26.98 -20.47 -17.45
C GLY A 59 -25.53 -20.51 -17.91
N GLU A 60 -24.88 -19.35 -18.08
CA GLU A 60 -23.47 -19.24 -18.52
C GLU A 60 -22.49 -19.66 -17.42
N LYS A 61 -21.34 -20.17 -17.83
CA LYS A 61 -20.19 -20.32 -16.93
C LYS A 61 -19.50 -18.99 -16.70
N ASN A 62 -19.09 -18.74 -15.47
CA ASN A 62 -18.28 -17.58 -15.11
C ASN A 62 -16.84 -18.02 -14.84
N ASP A 63 -15.89 -17.39 -15.53
CA ASP A 63 -14.47 -17.64 -15.30
C ASP A 63 -14.01 -17.09 -13.96
N PRO A 64 -13.01 -17.71 -13.31
CA PRO A 64 -12.46 -17.22 -12.07
C PRO A 64 -11.75 -15.88 -12.26
N LEU A 65 -11.76 -15.05 -11.21
CA LEU A 65 -11.00 -13.82 -11.16
C LEU A 65 -9.64 -14.05 -10.51
N TYR A 66 -8.65 -13.28 -10.96
CA TYR A 66 -7.30 -13.32 -10.42
C TYR A 66 -6.93 -11.96 -9.85
N VAL A 67 -6.44 -11.93 -8.61
CA VAL A 67 -5.86 -10.76 -7.97
C VAL A 67 -4.54 -11.13 -7.34
N TYR A 68 -3.60 -10.20 -7.25
CA TYR A 68 -2.34 -10.47 -6.55
C TYR A 68 -2.61 -10.74 -5.07
N ASP A 69 -1.92 -11.70 -4.50
CA ASP A 69 -2.08 -12.10 -3.10
C ASP A 69 -0.87 -11.63 -2.26
N THR A 70 -1.04 -10.51 -1.58
CA THR A 70 0.01 -9.88 -0.75
C THR A 70 0.34 -10.66 0.51
N SER A 71 -0.44 -11.68 0.87
CA SER A 71 -0.20 -12.49 2.08
C SER A 71 1.01 -13.42 1.96
N GLY A 72 1.68 -13.48 0.79
CA GLY A 72 2.77 -14.40 0.56
C GLY A 72 2.35 -15.85 0.83
N PRO A 73 3.20 -16.69 1.43
CA PRO A 73 2.88 -18.10 1.66
C PRO A 73 1.86 -18.34 2.80
N TYR A 74 1.45 -17.32 3.57
CA TYR A 74 0.57 -17.49 4.73
C TYR A 74 -0.83 -18.04 4.39
N THR A 75 -1.31 -17.82 3.18
CA THR A 75 -2.60 -18.35 2.70
C THR A 75 -2.44 -19.55 1.76
N ASP A 76 -1.25 -20.15 1.69
CA ASP A 76 -1.00 -21.36 0.91
C ASP A 76 -1.18 -22.60 1.79
N PRO A 77 -2.22 -23.43 1.54
CA PRO A 77 -2.48 -24.60 2.37
C PRO A 77 -1.40 -25.70 2.25
N GLU A 78 -0.54 -25.63 1.23
CA GLU A 78 0.55 -26.60 1.04
C GLU A 78 1.83 -26.19 1.78
N VAL A 79 1.89 -24.95 2.32
CA VAL A 79 3.05 -24.42 3.03
C VAL A 79 2.80 -24.36 4.52
N SER A 80 3.66 -25.00 5.30
CA SER A 80 3.67 -24.88 6.77
C SER A 80 4.71 -23.83 7.17
N ILE A 81 4.27 -22.78 7.85
CA ILE A 81 5.13 -21.69 8.29
C ILE A 81 5.42 -21.84 9.80
N ASP A 82 6.71 -21.82 10.12
CA ASP A 82 7.20 -21.66 11.47
C ASP A 82 7.77 -20.23 11.57
N VAL A 83 7.04 -19.33 12.25
CA VAL A 83 7.42 -17.92 12.37
C VAL A 83 8.77 -17.71 13.06
N ARG A 84 9.27 -18.70 13.80
CA ARG A 84 10.61 -18.66 14.42
C ARG A 84 11.73 -18.93 13.41
N LYS A 85 11.42 -19.60 12.31
CA LYS A 85 12.35 -19.91 11.21
C LYS A 85 12.21 -18.96 10.04
N GLY A 86 11.11 -18.18 10.01
CA GLY A 86 10.83 -17.23 8.95
C GLY A 86 10.40 -17.86 7.62
N LEU A 87 10.27 -17.03 6.63
CA LEU A 87 9.87 -17.41 5.28
C LEU A 87 11.06 -17.94 4.47
N GLN A 88 10.74 -18.66 3.40
CA GLN A 88 11.75 -19.08 2.44
C GLN A 88 12.30 -17.88 1.64
N PRO A 89 13.60 -17.83 1.38
CA PRO A 89 14.25 -16.72 0.69
C PRO A 89 14.02 -16.81 -0.84
N VAL A 90 12.95 -16.22 -1.33
CA VAL A 90 12.54 -16.26 -2.74
C VAL A 90 13.61 -15.67 -3.66
N ARG A 91 14.31 -14.62 -3.24
CA ARG A 91 15.26 -13.85 -4.05
C ARG A 91 16.73 -14.24 -3.85
N GLU A 92 17.05 -15.15 -2.95
CA GLU A 92 18.45 -15.46 -2.61
C GLU A 92 19.27 -15.90 -3.84
N ALA A 93 18.73 -16.81 -4.66
CA ALA A 93 19.40 -17.26 -5.89
C ALA A 93 19.65 -16.10 -6.85
N TRP A 94 18.66 -15.20 -7.02
CA TRP A 94 18.75 -14.04 -7.92
C TRP A 94 19.83 -13.04 -7.49
N ILE A 95 19.96 -12.84 -6.17
CA ILE A 95 20.98 -11.97 -5.58
C ILE A 95 22.37 -12.56 -5.77
N LEU A 96 22.52 -13.87 -5.52
CA LEU A 96 23.82 -14.54 -5.61
C LEU A 96 24.33 -14.67 -7.05
N GLU A 97 23.46 -14.92 -8.04
CA GLU A 97 23.85 -15.07 -9.44
C GLU A 97 24.43 -13.80 -10.08
N ARG A 98 24.19 -12.62 -9.48
CA ARG A 98 24.75 -11.34 -9.94
C ARG A 98 26.23 -11.19 -9.63
N GLU A 99 26.78 -11.96 -8.70
CA GLU A 99 28.20 -12.00 -8.31
C GLU A 99 28.79 -10.62 -7.95
N ASP A 100 27.98 -9.69 -7.45
CA ASP A 100 28.37 -8.32 -7.13
C ASP A 100 28.25 -8.00 -5.64
N THR A 101 27.87 -8.99 -4.81
CA THR A 101 27.77 -8.87 -3.36
C THR A 101 28.84 -9.71 -2.66
N GLU A 102 29.23 -9.27 -1.46
CA GLU A 102 30.05 -10.05 -0.52
C GLU A 102 29.26 -10.36 0.75
N GLN A 103 29.47 -11.53 1.33
CA GLN A 103 28.90 -11.89 2.63
C GLN A 103 29.80 -11.39 3.74
N LEU A 104 29.22 -10.73 4.74
CA LEU A 104 29.90 -10.27 5.94
C LEU A 104 29.91 -11.38 7.00
N ASP A 105 30.95 -11.41 7.84
CA ASP A 105 31.03 -12.43 8.90
C ASP A 105 30.01 -12.17 10.02
N LYS A 106 29.68 -10.89 10.27
CA LYS A 106 28.77 -10.41 11.31
C LYS A 106 28.25 -9.02 10.94
N LEU A 107 27.31 -8.49 11.68
CA LEU A 107 26.90 -7.09 11.59
C LEU A 107 28.10 -6.16 11.72
N THR A 108 28.16 -5.09 10.93
CA THR A 108 29.21 -4.07 11.03
C THR A 108 28.79 -2.89 11.90
N SER A 109 27.49 -2.68 12.12
CA SER A 109 26.97 -1.74 13.10
C SER A 109 27.49 -2.05 14.51
N GLU A 110 27.94 -1.02 15.22
CA GLU A 110 28.40 -1.15 16.60
C GLU A 110 27.27 -1.56 17.54
N TYR A 111 26.12 -0.88 17.42
CA TYR A 111 24.94 -1.19 18.23
C TYR A 111 24.42 -2.61 17.94
N GLY A 112 24.32 -3.01 16.68
CA GLY A 112 23.88 -4.37 16.31
C GLY A 112 24.77 -5.44 16.94
N ARG A 113 26.10 -5.27 16.89
CA ARG A 113 27.06 -6.21 17.53
C ARG A 113 26.90 -6.27 19.05
N VAL A 114 26.63 -5.14 19.69
CA VAL A 114 26.39 -5.11 21.15
C VAL A 114 25.11 -5.88 21.49
N ARG A 115 24.04 -5.69 20.69
CA ARG A 115 22.79 -6.42 20.86
C ARG A 115 22.97 -7.92 20.64
N GLU A 116 23.69 -8.33 19.59
CA GLU A 116 23.99 -9.76 19.31
C GLU A 116 24.83 -10.41 20.41
N ALA A 117 25.70 -9.67 21.07
CA ALA A 117 26.56 -10.19 22.14
C ALA A 117 25.87 -10.26 23.52
N ASP A 118 24.72 -9.62 23.70
CA ASP A 118 24.01 -9.57 24.99
C ASP A 118 23.18 -10.83 25.22
N LEU A 119 23.70 -11.76 26.01
CA LEU A 119 23.04 -13.04 26.34
C LEU A 119 21.67 -12.87 27.03
N ARG A 120 21.35 -11.71 27.59
CA ARG A 120 20.05 -11.45 28.21
C ARG A 120 18.93 -11.35 27.17
N LEU A 121 19.29 -11.17 25.91
CA LEU A 121 18.36 -11.04 24.78
C LEU A 121 18.17 -12.34 24.00
N ASP A 122 18.82 -13.43 24.40
CA ASP A 122 18.75 -14.72 23.68
C ASP A 122 17.33 -15.22 23.46
N GLU A 123 16.43 -15.02 24.44
CA GLU A 123 15.02 -15.43 24.32
C GLU A 123 14.21 -14.58 23.33
N LEU A 124 14.68 -13.35 23.02
CA LEU A 124 14.04 -12.43 22.10
C LEU A 124 14.58 -12.57 20.67
N ARG A 125 15.70 -13.26 20.48
CA ARG A 125 16.35 -13.37 19.18
C ARG A 125 15.59 -14.30 18.25
N PHE A 126 15.65 -13.94 16.98
CA PHE A 126 15.22 -14.81 15.92
C PHE A 126 16.13 -16.04 15.82
N GLU A 127 15.56 -17.25 15.61
CA GLU A 127 16.34 -18.50 15.66
C GLU A 127 17.40 -18.60 14.55
N LEU A 128 17.09 -18.08 13.36
CA LEU A 128 17.98 -18.13 12.20
C LEU A 128 18.71 -16.80 12.03
N THR A 129 19.96 -16.72 12.48
CA THR A 129 20.79 -15.56 12.21
C THR A 129 21.32 -15.62 10.79
N ARG A 130 20.89 -14.69 9.93
CA ARG A 130 21.47 -14.51 8.59
C ARG A 130 22.71 -13.63 8.68
N LYS A 131 23.78 -14.06 8.00
CA LYS A 131 24.93 -13.21 7.80
C LYS A 131 24.60 -12.16 6.73
N PRO A 132 24.77 -10.86 7.02
CA PRO A 132 24.39 -9.82 6.07
C PRO A 132 25.30 -9.86 4.84
N ARG A 133 24.81 -9.29 3.76
CA ARG A 133 25.55 -9.06 2.52
C ARG A 133 25.61 -7.56 2.24
N ARG A 134 26.61 -7.14 1.50
CA ARG A 134 26.70 -5.78 0.94
C ARG A 134 27.32 -5.83 -0.45
N ALA A 135 27.22 -4.75 -1.17
CA ALA A 135 27.93 -4.61 -2.45
C ALA A 135 29.44 -4.79 -2.26
N GLN A 136 30.07 -5.51 -3.18
CA GLN A 136 31.53 -5.57 -3.26
C GLN A 136 32.13 -4.18 -3.51
N ALA A 137 33.38 -3.97 -3.13
CA ALA A 137 34.05 -2.68 -3.33
C ALA A 137 33.96 -2.22 -4.81
N GLY A 138 33.42 -1.03 -5.03
CA GLY A 138 33.23 -0.41 -6.35
C GLY A 138 32.07 -0.99 -7.17
N LYS A 139 31.22 -1.85 -6.58
CA LYS A 139 29.97 -2.33 -7.20
C LYS A 139 28.76 -1.55 -6.70
N ASN A 140 27.70 -1.57 -7.48
CA ASN A 140 26.38 -1.05 -7.10
C ASN A 140 25.36 -2.16 -7.33
N VAL A 141 24.49 -2.40 -6.35
CA VAL A 141 23.54 -3.52 -6.32
C VAL A 141 22.07 -3.07 -6.42
N THR A 142 21.84 -1.79 -6.71
CA THR A 142 20.49 -1.24 -6.74
C THR A 142 19.73 -1.63 -8.01
N GLN A 143 18.41 -1.78 -7.90
CA GLN A 143 17.55 -2.04 -9.06
C GLN A 143 17.64 -0.90 -10.09
N LEU A 144 17.81 0.35 -9.64
CA LEU A 144 18.02 1.49 -10.53
C LEU A 144 19.31 1.35 -11.35
N HIS A 145 20.39 0.89 -10.73
CA HIS A 145 21.65 0.66 -11.41
C HIS A 145 21.53 -0.39 -12.52
N TYR A 146 20.90 -1.54 -12.23
CA TYR A 146 20.66 -2.57 -13.24
C TYR A 146 19.77 -2.05 -14.36
N ALA A 147 18.69 -1.34 -14.01
CA ALA A 147 17.78 -0.76 -14.99
C ALA A 147 18.48 0.20 -15.96
N ARG A 148 19.33 1.09 -15.44
CA ARG A 148 20.12 2.04 -16.25
C ARG A 148 21.16 1.36 -17.13
N LYS A 149 21.65 0.19 -16.72
CA LYS A 149 22.53 -0.66 -17.56
C LYS A 149 21.78 -1.45 -18.63
N GLY A 150 20.46 -1.35 -18.69
CA GLY A 150 19.65 -2.13 -19.63
C GLY A 150 19.44 -3.58 -19.19
N ILE A 151 19.68 -3.91 -17.92
CA ILE A 151 19.53 -5.26 -17.37
C ILE A 151 18.10 -5.40 -16.83
N ILE A 152 17.37 -6.39 -17.34
CA ILE A 152 16.11 -6.84 -16.78
C ILE A 152 16.41 -7.85 -15.68
N THR A 153 16.07 -7.54 -14.44
CA THR A 153 16.27 -8.45 -13.31
C THR A 153 15.08 -9.41 -13.15
N PRO A 154 15.25 -10.55 -12.46
CA PRO A 154 14.12 -11.43 -12.13
C PRO A 154 13.01 -10.71 -11.37
N GLU A 155 13.35 -9.72 -10.52
CA GLU A 155 12.40 -8.87 -9.83
C GLU A 155 11.51 -8.08 -10.80
N MET A 156 12.05 -7.57 -11.90
CA MET A 156 11.29 -6.82 -12.91
C MET A 156 10.33 -7.71 -13.69
N GLU A 157 10.72 -8.96 -13.98
CA GLU A 157 9.83 -9.94 -14.60
C GLU A 157 8.70 -10.36 -13.63
N TYR A 158 9.05 -10.62 -12.37
CA TYR A 158 8.06 -10.92 -11.33
C TYR A 158 7.00 -9.82 -11.23
N ILE A 159 7.43 -8.56 -11.23
CA ILE A 159 6.54 -7.39 -11.16
C ILE A 159 5.64 -7.31 -12.39
N ALA A 160 6.16 -7.54 -13.59
CA ALA A 160 5.34 -7.52 -14.80
C ALA A 160 4.21 -8.56 -14.74
N ILE A 161 4.50 -9.77 -14.26
CA ILE A 161 3.49 -10.82 -14.06
C ILE A 161 2.48 -10.40 -12.99
N ARG A 162 2.96 -9.83 -11.86
CA ARG A 162 2.13 -9.34 -10.76
C ARG A 162 1.13 -8.28 -11.24
N GLU A 163 1.59 -7.25 -11.93
CA GLU A 163 0.77 -6.11 -12.35
C GLU A 163 -0.28 -6.50 -13.40
N ASN A 164 0.02 -7.46 -14.26
CA ASN A 164 -0.92 -7.92 -15.27
C ASN A 164 -2.04 -8.85 -14.74
N MET A 165 -1.89 -9.47 -13.58
CA MET A 165 -2.91 -10.34 -12.95
C MET A 165 -3.66 -11.26 -13.93
N LYS A 166 -2.94 -11.90 -14.86
CA LYS A 166 -3.51 -12.71 -15.96
C LYS A 166 -4.48 -11.95 -16.89
N LEU A 167 -4.32 -10.64 -17.04
CA LEU A 167 -5.16 -9.81 -17.90
C LEU A 167 -5.22 -10.32 -19.35
N ALA A 168 -4.12 -10.82 -19.90
CA ALA A 168 -4.07 -11.38 -21.25
C ALA A 168 -5.06 -12.53 -21.44
N LYS A 169 -5.24 -13.37 -20.40
CA LYS A 169 -6.24 -14.46 -20.43
C LYS A 169 -7.66 -13.89 -20.45
N ALA A 170 -7.96 -12.92 -19.59
CA ALA A 170 -9.27 -12.28 -19.54
C ALA A 170 -9.62 -11.58 -20.87
N LYS A 171 -8.64 -10.95 -21.54
CA LYS A 171 -8.80 -10.35 -22.86
C LYS A 171 -9.10 -11.41 -23.94
N ALA A 172 -8.36 -12.52 -23.95
CA ALA A 172 -8.52 -13.60 -24.93
C ALA A 172 -9.88 -14.29 -24.81
N GLU A 173 -10.47 -14.31 -23.63
CA GLU A 173 -11.79 -14.91 -23.33
C GLU A 173 -12.96 -13.95 -23.54
N GLY A 174 -12.71 -12.72 -24.02
CA GLY A 174 -13.76 -11.72 -24.30
C GLY A 174 -14.37 -11.07 -23.06
N ASN A 175 -13.77 -11.29 -21.88
CA ASN A 175 -14.26 -10.76 -20.58
C ASN A 175 -13.89 -9.29 -20.34
N VAL A 176 -13.26 -8.64 -21.30
CA VAL A 176 -12.79 -7.25 -21.15
C VAL A 176 -13.82 -6.29 -21.73
N VAL A 177 -14.61 -5.70 -20.87
CA VAL A 177 -15.41 -4.48 -21.17
C VAL A 177 -14.52 -3.25 -20.86
N ALA A 178 -13.27 -3.29 -21.30
CA ALA A 178 -12.26 -2.27 -20.96
C ALA A 178 -12.54 -0.89 -21.59
N GLU A 179 -13.40 -0.82 -22.59
CA GLU A 179 -13.60 0.39 -23.38
C GLU A 179 -14.83 1.21 -23.00
N GLN A 180 -15.67 0.72 -22.09
CA GLN A 180 -16.91 1.42 -21.72
C GLN A 180 -16.64 2.71 -20.94
N HIS A 181 -15.57 2.74 -20.16
CA HIS A 181 -15.13 3.88 -19.36
C HIS A 181 -13.61 4.03 -19.44
N PRO A 182 -13.07 4.75 -20.45
CA PRO A 182 -11.63 4.80 -20.69
C PRO A 182 -10.83 5.52 -19.58
N GLY A 183 -11.52 6.19 -18.65
CA GLY A 183 -10.87 6.95 -17.59
C GLY A 183 -10.18 8.23 -18.09
N PHE A 184 -9.46 8.88 -17.17
CA PHE A 184 -8.62 10.03 -17.46
C PHE A 184 -7.35 9.99 -16.59
N ASN A 185 -6.19 9.80 -17.22
CA ASN A 185 -4.95 9.43 -16.53
C ASN A 185 -4.01 10.59 -16.18
N PHE A 186 -4.38 11.85 -16.45
CA PHE A 186 -3.55 13.04 -16.20
C PHE A 186 -2.12 12.93 -16.73
N GLY A 187 -1.92 12.23 -17.86
CA GLY A 187 -0.62 12.05 -18.50
C GLY A 187 0.20 10.87 -17.96
N ALA A 188 -0.37 9.97 -17.18
CA ALA A 188 0.27 8.68 -16.89
C ALA A 188 0.35 7.82 -18.16
N ASN A 189 1.44 7.06 -18.30
CA ASN A 189 1.63 6.11 -19.39
C ASN A 189 1.14 4.74 -18.94
N LEU A 190 -0.07 4.35 -19.34
CA LEU A 190 -0.70 3.08 -18.97
C LEU A 190 -0.72 2.16 -20.20
N PRO A 191 0.28 1.28 -20.38
CA PRO A 191 0.29 0.34 -21.50
C PRO A 191 -0.80 -0.72 -21.31
N GLU A 192 -1.26 -1.32 -22.42
CA GLU A 192 -2.22 -2.43 -22.37
C GLU A 192 -1.69 -3.66 -21.64
N GLU A 193 -0.36 -3.84 -21.64
CA GLU A 193 0.35 -4.90 -20.97
C GLU A 193 1.65 -4.36 -20.36
N ILE A 194 1.86 -4.64 -19.09
CA ILE A 194 3.11 -4.35 -18.39
C ILE A 194 4.14 -5.41 -18.77
N THR A 195 5.18 -5.02 -19.48
CA THR A 195 6.30 -5.92 -19.83
C THR A 195 7.47 -5.73 -18.86
N PRO A 196 8.38 -6.73 -18.71
CA PRO A 196 9.61 -6.56 -17.91
C PRO A 196 10.46 -5.37 -18.40
N GLU A 197 10.49 -5.12 -19.70
CA GLU A 197 11.18 -3.96 -20.27
C GLU A 197 10.51 -2.64 -19.90
N PHE A 198 9.18 -2.58 -19.86
CA PHE A 198 8.46 -1.40 -19.38
C PHE A 198 8.80 -1.12 -17.91
N VAL A 199 8.80 -2.15 -17.05
CA VAL A 199 9.23 -2.04 -15.64
C VAL A 199 10.66 -1.49 -15.55
N ARG A 200 11.60 -2.06 -16.34
CA ARG A 200 12.98 -1.60 -16.39
C ARG A 200 13.10 -0.12 -16.78
N GLN A 201 12.36 0.30 -17.81
CA GLN A 201 12.39 1.69 -18.29
C GLN A 201 11.88 2.67 -17.23
N GLU A 202 10.74 2.36 -16.58
CA GLU A 202 10.18 3.20 -15.54
C GLU A 202 11.13 3.35 -14.33
N VAL A 203 11.81 2.27 -13.96
CA VAL A 203 12.83 2.30 -12.91
C VAL A 203 14.07 3.10 -13.38
N ALA A 204 14.57 2.87 -14.59
CA ALA A 204 15.74 3.57 -15.14
C ALA A 204 15.55 5.09 -15.20
N GLU A 205 14.34 5.54 -15.48
CA GLU A 205 13.95 6.96 -15.54
C GLU A 205 13.67 7.56 -14.15
N GLY A 206 13.67 6.75 -13.09
CA GLY A 206 13.35 7.18 -11.73
C GLY A 206 11.85 7.41 -11.46
N ARG A 207 10.96 7.04 -12.39
CA ARG A 207 9.50 7.18 -12.23
C ARG A 207 8.86 6.02 -11.45
N ALA A 208 9.63 4.99 -11.14
CA ALA A 208 9.21 3.89 -10.30
C ALA A 208 10.37 3.35 -9.46
N ILE A 209 10.04 2.72 -8.33
CA ILE A 209 11.01 2.05 -7.46
C ILE A 209 10.61 0.62 -7.17
N ILE A 210 11.61 -0.24 -6.97
CA ILE A 210 11.47 -1.62 -6.51
C ILE A 210 12.16 -1.71 -5.14
N PRO A 211 11.45 -1.51 -4.02
CA PRO A 211 12.05 -1.60 -2.70
C PRO A 211 12.33 -3.07 -2.36
N ALA A 212 13.58 -3.47 -2.43
CA ALA A 212 13.97 -4.88 -2.31
C ALA A 212 15.44 -5.02 -1.89
N ASN A 213 15.74 -4.73 -0.61
CA ASN A 213 17.06 -4.86 -0.03
C ASN A 213 17.65 -6.26 -0.27
N ILE A 214 18.95 -6.34 -0.54
CA ILE A 214 19.66 -7.62 -0.73
C ILE A 214 19.67 -8.50 0.54
N ASN A 215 19.44 -7.93 1.71
CA ASN A 215 19.33 -8.63 2.99
C ASN A 215 17.89 -8.98 3.39
N HIS A 216 16.92 -8.74 2.49
CA HIS A 216 15.54 -9.20 2.62
C HIS A 216 15.18 -10.13 1.45
N PRO A 217 15.81 -11.31 1.35
CA PRO A 217 15.55 -12.23 0.24
C PRO A 217 14.18 -12.91 0.31
N GLU A 218 13.45 -12.81 1.42
CA GLU A 218 12.09 -13.30 1.61
C GLU A 218 11.05 -12.46 0.87
N VAL A 219 11.35 -11.20 0.57
CA VAL A 219 10.39 -10.27 -0.04
C VAL A 219 9.98 -10.70 -1.44
N GLU A 220 8.68 -10.69 -1.67
CA GLU A 220 8.08 -10.81 -3.00
C GLU A 220 8.14 -9.44 -3.70
N PRO A 221 8.79 -9.33 -4.88
CA PRO A 221 8.97 -8.03 -5.53
C PRO A 221 7.68 -7.29 -5.83
N MET A 222 7.72 -5.97 -5.64
CA MET A 222 6.64 -5.07 -6.01
C MET A 222 7.20 -3.75 -6.54
N ILE A 223 6.37 -2.97 -7.21
CA ILE A 223 6.75 -1.69 -7.78
C ILE A 223 5.85 -0.58 -7.25
N ILE A 224 6.45 0.57 -6.98
CA ILE A 224 5.77 1.80 -6.62
C ILE A 224 6.04 2.80 -7.75
N GLY A 225 5.00 3.19 -8.48
CA GLY A 225 5.14 4.09 -9.62
C GLY A 225 3.78 4.54 -10.14
N ARG A 226 3.73 5.77 -10.66
CA ARG A 226 2.53 6.41 -11.20
C ARG A 226 1.83 5.60 -12.30
N ASN A 227 2.64 4.88 -13.10
CA ASN A 227 2.19 4.13 -14.28
C ASN A 227 1.80 2.67 -13.95
N PHE A 228 1.69 2.34 -12.68
CA PHE A 228 1.29 1.04 -12.15
C PHE A 228 0.05 1.17 -11.28
N LEU A 229 -0.48 0.03 -10.81
CA LEU A 229 -1.55 0.03 -9.81
C LEU A 229 -1.12 0.78 -8.56
N VAL A 230 -2.01 1.58 -7.99
CA VAL A 230 -1.76 2.30 -6.74
C VAL A 230 -1.56 1.31 -5.60
N LYS A 231 -0.47 1.47 -4.87
CA LYS A 231 -0.10 0.62 -3.73
C LYS A 231 -0.55 1.22 -2.41
N ILE A 232 -0.71 0.37 -1.40
CA ILE A 232 -1.00 0.84 -0.05
C ILE A 232 0.05 0.35 0.94
N ASN A 233 0.37 1.23 1.89
CA ASN A 233 1.22 0.92 3.03
C ASN A 233 0.39 0.80 4.30
N GLY A 234 0.64 -0.25 5.09
CA GLY A 234 0.15 -0.41 6.45
C GLY A 234 1.24 -0.07 7.46
N ASN A 235 0.89 0.64 8.54
CA ASN A 235 1.83 0.94 9.62
C ASN A 235 1.61 -0.03 10.78
N ILE A 236 2.70 -0.56 11.31
CA ILE A 236 2.76 -1.31 12.56
C ILE A 236 3.82 -0.70 13.47
N GLY A 237 3.98 -1.21 14.65
CA GLY A 237 5.04 -0.81 15.55
C GLY A 237 4.61 -0.90 17.00
N ASN A 238 5.53 -1.37 17.84
CA ASN A 238 5.34 -1.35 19.27
C ASN A 238 5.65 0.04 19.85
N SER A 239 5.04 0.33 21.00
CA SER A 239 5.42 1.49 21.82
C SER A 239 6.01 1.00 23.13
N ALA A 240 6.60 1.92 23.90
CA ALA A 240 7.15 1.61 25.23
C ALA A 240 6.12 1.02 26.20
N VAL A 241 4.83 1.03 25.86
CA VAL A 241 3.72 0.70 26.76
C VAL A 241 2.96 -0.56 26.32
N THR A 242 3.03 -0.99 25.04
CA THR A 242 2.19 -2.07 24.50
C THR A 242 2.86 -2.82 23.35
N SER A 243 2.52 -4.09 23.26
CA SER A 243 2.77 -5.15 22.29
C SER A 243 4.10 -5.92 22.43
N SER A 244 3.99 -7.21 22.23
CA SER A 244 5.11 -8.15 22.15
C SER A 244 5.66 -8.22 20.72
N ILE A 245 6.82 -8.87 20.54
CA ILE A 245 7.41 -9.13 19.21
C ILE A 245 6.44 -9.95 18.35
N GLU A 246 5.83 -10.96 18.95
CA GLU A 246 4.87 -11.84 18.28
C GLU A 246 3.62 -11.07 17.80
N GLU A 247 3.12 -10.12 18.59
CA GLU A 247 2.00 -9.27 18.19
C GLU A 247 2.33 -8.39 16.99
N GLU A 248 3.56 -7.91 16.85
CA GLU A 248 3.97 -7.13 15.69
C GLU A 248 4.03 -7.99 14.42
N VAL A 249 4.55 -9.24 14.52
CA VAL A 249 4.51 -10.20 13.41
C VAL A 249 3.05 -10.52 13.03
N GLU A 250 2.18 -10.70 14.02
CA GLU A 250 0.75 -10.98 13.80
C GLU A 250 0.05 -9.78 13.12
N LYS A 251 0.34 -8.55 13.52
CA LYS A 251 -0.20 -7.34 12.85
C LYS A 251 0.29 -7.23 11.41
N MET A 252 1.57 -7.54 11.15
CA MET A 252 2.13 -7.55 9.81
C MET A 252 1.42 -8.59 8.93
N THR A 253 1.32 -9.85 9.36
CA THR A 253 0.64 -10.91 8.60
C THR A 253 -0.85 -10.62 8.41
N TRP A 254 -1.51 -10.02 9.40
CA TRP A 254 -2.88 -9.56 9.29
C TRP A 254 -3.03 -8.44 8.25
N GLY A 255 -2.14 -7.45 8.26
CA GLY A 255 -2.12 -6.37 7.26
C GLY A 255 -1.95 -6.89 5.83
N THR A 256 -1.01 -7.80 5.61
CA THR A 256 -0.76 -8.38 4.29
C THR A 256 -1.93 -9.24 3.80
N ARG A 257 -2.61 -9.97 4.68
CA ARG A 257 -3.84 -10.71 4.33
C ARG A 257 -4.92 -9.79 3.76
N TRP A 258 -5.09 -8.60 4.30
CA TRP A 258 -6.10 -7.63 3.84
C TRP A 258 -5.65 -6.79 2.64
N GLY A 259 -4.41 -6.96 2.20
CA GLY A 259 -3.93 -6.39 0.94
C GLY A 259 -2.95 -5.23 1.09
N ALA A 260 -2.29 -5.07 2.25
CA ALA A 260 -1.16 -4.14 2.34
C ALA A 260 -0.04 -4.58 1.40
N ASP A 261 0.42 -3.68 0.55
CA ASP A 261 1.49 -3.93 -0.41
C ASP A 261 2.88 -3.71 0.19
N THR A 262 2.97 -2.87 1.21
CA THR A 262 4.14 -2.65 2.07
C THR A 262 3.72 -2.51 3.52
N ILE A 263 4.67 -2.68 4.42
CA ILE A 263 4.48 -2.42 5.86
C ILE A 263 5.60 -1.49 6.33
N MET A 264 5.24 -0.46 7.12
CA MET A 264 6.22 0.32 7.85
C MET A 264 6.25 -0.08 9.32
N ASP A 265 7.44 -0.42 9.80
CA ASP A 265 7.72 -0.61 11.22
C ASP A 265 8.09 0.73 11.89
N LEU A 266 7.13 1.27 12.64
CA LEU A 266 7.26 2.53 13.38
C LEU A 266 7.58 2.31 14.86
N SER A 267 8.18 1.18 15.22
CA SER A 267 8.51 0.80 16.59
C SER A 267 9.37 1.84 17.30
N THR A 268 9.01 2.13 18.55
CA THR A 268 9.71 3.07 19.45
C THR A 268 10.05 2.45 20.80
N GLY A 269 9.86 1.14 20.99
CA GLY A 269 10.15 0.42 22.23
C GLY A 269 11.61 0.00 22.36
N LYS A 270 11.95 -0.63 23.50
CA LYS A 270 13.34 -0.98 23.85
C LYS A 270 13.99 -2.06 22.99
N ASN A 271 13.20 -2.93 22.35
CA ASN A 271 13.67 -4.10 21.60
C ASN A 271 13.44 -3.93 20.10
N ILE A 272 13.65 -2.71 19.59
CA ILE A 272 13.45 -2.37 18.17
C ILE A 272 14.28 -3.29 17.27
N HIS A 273 15.53 -3.56 17.63
CA HIS A 273 16.43 -4.42 16.87
C HIS A 273 15.88 -5.83 16.68
N GLU A 274 15.49 -6.49 17.78
CA GLU A 274 14.96 -7.86 17.76
C GLU A 274 13.58 -7.90 17.09
N THR A 275 12.70 -6.97 17.42
CA THR A 275 11.36 -6.87 16.82
C THR A 275 11.46 -6.76 15.30
N ARG A 276 12.35 -5.91 14.81
CA ARG A 276 12.57 -5.73 13.37
C ARG A 276 13.09 -7.01 12.71
N GLU A 277 14.04 -7.72 13.34
CA GLU A 277 14.53 -8.99 12.78
C GLU A 277 13.40 -10.01 12.58
N TRP A 278 12.50 -10.15 13.56
CA TRP A 278 11.34 -11.01 13.43
C TRP A 278 10.39 -10.56 12.32
N ILE A 279 10.12 -9.26 12.20
CA ILE A 279 9.27 -8.70 11.14
C ILE A 279 9.92 -8.99 9.78
N MET A 280 11.20 -8.70 9.61
CA MET A 280 11.93 -8.89 8.36
C MET A 280 11.91 -10.33 7.86
N ARG A 281 12.20 -11.28 8.76
CA ARG A 281 12.26 -12.72 8.39
C ARG A 281 10.89 -13.32 8.11
N ASN A 282 9.81 -12.66 8.51
CA ASN A 282 8.43 -13.14 8.35
C ASN A 282 7.63 -12.31 7.32
N SER A 283 8.21 -11.29 6.72
CA SER A 283 7.49 -10.44 5.78
C SER A 283 7.64 -10.88 4.32
N PRO A 284 6.51 -11.15 3.63
CA PRO A 284 6.53 -11.34 2.18
C PRO A 284 6.49 -10.02 1.40
N VAL A 285 6.30 -8.89 2.08
CA VAL A 285 6.20 -7.55 1.47
C VAL A 285 7.34 -6.66 1.93
N PRO A 286 7.70 -5.61 1.17
CA PRO A 286 8.73 -4.67 1.59
C PRO A 286 8.44 -4.04 2.94
N ILE A 287 9.50 -3.86 3.73
CA ILE A 287 9.44 -3.22 5.05
C ILE A 287 10.16 -1.87 4.99
N GLY A 288 9.44 -0.83 5.38
CA GLY A 288 10.00 0.51 5.59
C GLY A 288 10.19 0.84 7.06
N THR A 289 11.10 1.76 7.34
CA THR A 289 11.33 2.27 8.70
C THR A 289 11.57 3.78 8.69
N VAL A 290 11.54 4.37 9.88
CA VAL A 290 11.95 5.76 10.14
C VAL A 290 13.18 5.72 11.05
N PRO A 291 14.41 5.63 10.52
CA PRO A 291 15.62 5.35 11.31
C PRO A 291 15.86 6.33 12.46
N ILE A 292 15.43 7.58 12.31
CA ILE A 292 15.58 8.60 13.36
C ILE A 292 14.87 8.23 14.66
N TYR A 293 13.84 7.37 14.63
CA TYR A 293 13.15 6.94 15.85
C TYR A 293 14.03 6.02 16.69
N GLN A 294 14.72 5.07 16.07
CA GLN A 294 15.67 4.22 16.76
C GLN A 294 16.92 4.99 17.18
N ALA A 295 17.41 5.91 16.34
CA ALA A 295 18.53 6.79 16.71
C ALA A 295 18.18 7.63 17.94
N LEU A 296 16.96 8.14 18.05
CA LEU A 296 16.46 8.88 19.21
C LEU A 296 16.40 7.99 20.47
N GLU A 297 15.96 6.72 20.34
CA GLU A 297 15.98 5.77 21.45
C GLU A 297 17.42 5.51 21.95
N LYS A 298 18.40 5.38 21.04
CA LYS A 298 19.82 5.20 21.39
C LYS A 298 20.40 6.35 22.21
N VAL A 299 19.84 7.56 22.11
CA VAL A 299 20.19 8.74 22.89
C VAL A 299 19.15 9.06 23.99
N ASN A 300 18.43 8.04 24.46
CA ASN A 300 17.45 8.13 25.56
C ASN A 300 16.33 9.17 25.34
N GLY A 301 15.94 9.41 24.10
CA GLY A 301 14.85 10.30 23.73
C GLY A 301 15.20 11.79 23.73
N VAL A 302 16.46 12.15 23.87
CA VAL A 302 16.93 13.55 23.86
C VAL A 302 17.33 13.94 22.44
N ALA A 303 16.48 14.69 21.75
CA ALA A 303 16.70 15.04 20.34
C ALA A 303 18.00 15.82 20.13
N GLU A 304 18.39 16.67 21.08
CA GLU A 304 19.61 17.47 21.06
C GLU A 304 20.91 16.63 21.13
N ASP A 305 20.84 15.41 21.68
CA ASP A 305 21.99 14.50 21.77
C ASP A 305 22.20 13.66 20.49
N LEU A 306 21.28 13.76 19.53
CA LEU A 306 21.45 13.11 18.23
C LEU A 306 22.68 13.68 17.49
N ASN A 307 23.36 12.80 16.76
CA ASN A 307 24.48 13.18 15.92
C ASN A 307 24.62 12.22 14.73
N TRP A 308 25.45 12.61 13.78
CA TRP A 308 25.67 11.83 12.57
C TRP A 308 26.15 10.39 12.83
N GLU A 309 27.07 10.19 13.77
CA GLU A 309 27.66 8.86 14.04
C GLU A 309 26.62 7.87 14.56
N VAL A 310 25.77 8.29 15.50
CA VAL A 310 24.66 7.47 16.01
C VAL A 310 23.65 7.16 14.89
N PHE A 311 23.33 8.14 14.05
CA PHE A 311 22.41 7.96 12.96
C PHE A 311 22.99 7.07 11.86
N LYS A 312 24.24 7.26 11.47
CA LYS A 312 24.97 6.43 10.51
C LYS A 312 25.00 4.96 10.93
N ASP A 313 25.38 4.69 12.20
CA ASP A 313 25.38 3.33 12.75
C ASP A 313 23.97 2.70 12.69
N THR A 314 22.93 3.51 12.93
CA THR A 314 21.53 3.05 12.85
C THR A 314 21.13 2.70 11.41
N LEU A 315 21.54 3.48 10.42
CA LEU A 315 21.27 3.15 9.00
C LEU A 315 21.95 1.85 8.59
N ILE A 316 23.21 1.68 8.95
CA ILE A 316 23.97 0.46 8.64
C ILE A 316 23.31 -0.76 9.30
N GLU A 317 22.96 -0.67 10.59
CA GLU A 317 22.25 -1.72 11.32
C GLU A 317 20.98 -2.15 10.58
N GLN A 318 20.13 -1.19 10.23
CA GLN A 318 18.84 -1.46 9.59
C GLN A 318 18.99 -2.00 8.16
N ALA A 319 19.97 -1.49 7.40
CA ALA A 319 20.28 -2.00 6.06
C ALA A 319 20.79 -3.45 6.09
N GLU A 320 21.64 -3.79 7.07
CA GLU A 320 22.16 -5.14 7.28
C GLU A 320 21.08 -6.12 7.76
N GLN A 321 20.06 -5.65 8.47
CA GLN A 321 18.88 -6.46 8.82
C GLN A 321 17.92 -6.66 7.65
N GLY A 322 17.99 -5.81 6.61
CA GLY A 322 17.22 -5.99 5.38
C GLY A 322 16.11 -4.98 5.13
N VAL A 323 16.06 -3.87 5.87
CA VAL A 323 15.03 -2.83 5.63
C VAL A 323 15.08 -2.35 4.18
N ASP A 324 13.92 -2.34 3.51
CA ASP A 324 13.82 -2.13 2.07
C ASP A 324 13.78 -0.65 1.69
N TYR A 325 13.26 0.21 2.57
CA TYR A 325 13.28 1.65 2.36
C TYR A 325 13.31 2.44 3.67
N PHE A 326 14.02 3.58 3.63
CA PHE A 326 14.18 4.48 4.77
C PHE A 326 13.41 5.78 4.58
N THR A 327 12.62 6.18 5.58
CA THR A 327 12.10 7.55 5.66
C THR A 327 13.16 8.46 6.25
N ILE A 328 13.64 9.43 5.46
CA ILE A 328 14.72 10.37 5.79
C ILE A 328 14.21 11.81 5.68
N HIS A 329 14.12 12.51 6.81
CA HIS A 329 13.61 13.90 6.88
C HIS A 329 14.72 14.93 6.58
N ALA A 330 15.44 14.75 5.48
CA ALA A 330 16.56 15.61 5.08
C ALA A 330 16.09 16.97 4.51
N GLY A 331 14.82 17.11 4.14
CA GLY A 331 14.24 18.36 3.63
C GLY A 331 13.90 19.40 4.71
N VAL A 332 13.94 19.02 5.99
CA VAL A 332 13.68 19.94 7.11
C VAL A 332 14.92 20.81 7.34
N LEU A 333 15.00 21.94 6.65
CA LEU A 333 16.12 22.86 6.77
C LEU A 333 15.90 23.91 7.86
N LEU A 334 16.98 24.31 8.52
CA LEU A 334 16.95 25.34 9.58
C LEU A 334 16.19 26.60 9.13
N ARG A 335 16.39 27.04 7.88
CA ARG A 335 15.72 28.22 7.31
C ARG A 335 14.22 28.08 7.15
N TYR A 336 13.68 26.84 7.08
CA TYR A 336 12.24 26.59 6.90
C TYR A 336 11.49 26.48 8.23
N VAL A 337 12.19 26.13 9.32
CA VAL A 337 11.57 25.95 10.64
C VAL A 337 10.79 27.20 11.09
N PRO A 338 11.32 28.44 10.97
CA PRO A 338 10.56 29.63 11.33
C PRO A 338 9.28 29.87 10.51
N MET A 339 9.18 29.35 9.28
CA MET A 339 7.99 29.48 8.43
C MET A 339 6.76 28.79 9.04
N THR A 340 6.98 27.77 9.88
CA THR A 340 5.91 27.01 10.55
C THR A 340 5.36 27.70 11.80
N ALA A 341 5.97 28.80 12.25
CA ALA A 341 5.62 29.46 13.52
C ALA A 341 4.19 29.99 13.58
N LYS A 342 3.57 30.26 12.44
CA LYS A 342 2.20 30.77 12.33
C LYS A 342 1.15 29.71 12.00
N ARG A 343 1.57 28.44 11.84
CA ARG A 343 0.67 27.33 11.56
C ARG A 343 -0.28 27.07 12.72
N MET A 344 -1.47 26.61 12.41
CA MET A 344 -2.45 26.17 13.39
C MET A 344 -1.93 24.98 14.21
N THR A 345 -1.24 24.04 13.55
CA THR A 345 -0.77 22.78 14.16
C THR A 345 0.76 22.67 14.26
N GLY A 346 1.52 23.67 13.79
CA GLY A 346 2.99 23.66 13.84
C GLY A 346 3.63 22.58 12.97
N ILE A 347 4.52 21.77 13.55
CA ILE A 347 5.20 20.64 12.88
C ILE A 347 4.67 19.33 13.47
N VAL A 348 3.80 18.63 12.74
CA VAL A 348 3.13 17.41 13.21
C VAL A 348 3.89 16.13 12.89
N SER A 349 4.81 16.15 11.93
CA SER A 349 5.69 15.03 11.66
C SER A 349 6.63 14.77 12.84
N ARG A 350 6.66 13.53 13.36
CA ARG A 350 7.58 13.17 14.45
C ARG A 350 9.05 13.38 14.05
N GLY A 351 9.45 12.86 12.89
CA GLY A 351 10.81 13.04 12.38
C GLY A 351 11.12 14.50 12.07
N GLY A 352 10.16 15.23 11.49
CA GLY A 352 10.27 16.65 11.21
C GLY A 352 10.46 17.48 12.48
N SER A 353 9.69 17.22 13.54
CA SER A 353 9.80 17.93 14.82
C SER A 353 11.10 17.62 15.56
N ILE A 354 11.60 16.37 15.50
CA ILE A 354 12.90 15.99 16.05
C ILE A 354 14.01 16.79 15.37
N MET A 355 14.04 16.83 14.04
CA MET A 355 15.07 17.55 13.30
C MET A 355 14.95 19.06 13.46
N ALA A 356 13.75 19.62 13.46
CA ALA A 356 13.54 21.04 13.74
C ALA A 356 14.05 21.45 15.12
N LYS A 357 13.79 20.64 16.14
CA LYS A 357 14.29 20.86 17.51
C LYS A 357 15.82 20.79 17.54
N TRP A 358 16.42 19.79 16.88
CA TRP A 358 17.88 19.65 16.77
C TRP A 358 18.51 20.89 16.12
N CYS A 359 18.00 21.31 14.96
CA CYS A 359 18.50 22.50 14.25
C CYS A 359 18.45 23.77 15.11
N LEU A 360 17.35 23.98 15.84
CA LEU A 360 17.19 25.14 16.71
C LEU A 360 18.14 25.10 17.92
N ALA A 361 18.35 23.92 18.52
CA ALA A 361 19.20 23.76 19.69
C ALA A 361 20.70 24.01 19.36
N HIS A 362 21.14 23.51 18.20
CA HIS A 362 22.54 23.61 17.77
C HIS A 362 22.82 24.87 16.95
N HIS A 363 21.81 25.55 16.43
CA HIS A 363 21.94 26.62 15.42
C HIS A 363 22.73 26.16 14.18
N GLU A 364 22.56 24.89 13.81
CA GLU A 364 23.21 24.24 12.68
C GLU A 364 22.18 23.66 11.71
N GLU A 365 22.63 23.44 10.46
CA GLU A 365 21.78 22.81 9.46
C GLU A 365 21.60 21.33 9.75
N ASN A 366 20.42 20.80 9.41
CA ASN A 366 20.03 19.40 9.54
C ASN A 366 21.15 18.46 9.07
N PHE A 367 21.68 17.63 9.98
CA PHE A 367 22.77 16.72 9.63
C PHE A 367 22.35 15.63 8.62
N LEU A 368 21.06 15.32 8.48
CA LEU A 368 20.56 14.42 7.42
C LEU A 368 20.73 15.04 6.04
N TYR A 369 20.62 16.37 5.94
CA TYR A 369 20.87 17.11 4.71
C TYR A 369 22.37 17.24 4.43
N THR A 370 23.16 17.62 5.42
CA THR A 370 24.61 17.85 5.23
C THR A 370 25.39 16.57 4.95
N HIS A 371 24.92 15.41 5.43
CA HIS A 371 25.49 14.08 5.18
C HIS A 371 24.68 13.23 4.19
N PHE A 372 23.86 13.87 3.35
CA PHE A 372 22.97 13.12 2.47
C PHE A 372 23.71 12.23 1.47
N ARG A 373 24.90 12.63 1.01
CA ARG A 373 25.73 11.81 0.10
C ARG A 373 26.25 10.55 0.78
N GLU A 374 26.65 10.62 2.04
CA GLU A 374 27.07 9.45 2.82
C GLU A 374 25.88 8.50 3.08
N ILE A 375 24.66 9.06 3.26
CA ILE A 375 23.44 8.26 3.34
C ILE A 375 23.20 7.53 2.01
N CYS A 376 23.40 8.18 0.87
CA CYS A 376 23.28 7.56 -0.45
C CYS A 376 24.28 6.41 -0.64
N GLU A 377 25.54 6.55 -0.16
CA GLU A 377 26.55 5.49 -0.22
C GLU A 377 26.13 4.25 0.58
N ILE A 378 25.52 4.45 1.75
CA ILE A 378 24.96 3.34 2.55
C ILE A 378 23.81 2.67 1.79
N CYS A 379 22.84 3.43 1.31
CA CYS A 379 21.70 2.90 0.58
C CYS A 379 22.11 2.14 -0.69
N GLN A 380 23.07 2.65 -1.45
CA GLN A 380 23.64 2.01 -2.63
C GLN A 380 24.24 0.63 -2.34
N ALA A 381 24.88 0.47 -1.17
CA ALA A 381 25.58 -0.76 -0.81
C ALA A 381 24.65 -1.93 -0.49
N TYR A 382 23.36 -1.66 -0.21
CA TYR A 382 22.37 -2.67 0.23
C TYR A 382 21.09 -2.69 -0.59
N ASP A 383 20.94 -1.83 -1.60
CA ASP A 383 19.68 -1.60 -2.35
C ASP A 383 18.54 -1.15 -1.43
N VAL A 384 18.80 -0.18 -0.58
CA VAL A 384 17.77 0.48 0.21
C VAL A 384 17.22 1.67 -0.58
N SER A 385 15.90 1.75 -0.73
CA SER A 385 15.25 2.90 -1.38
C SER A 385 15.02 4.04 -0.38
N PHE A 386 14.95 5.28 -0.87
CA PHE A 386 14.49 6.40 -0.07
C PHE A 386 12.96 6.55 -0.10
N SER A 387 12.39 6.83 1.07
CA SER A 387 11.17 7.58 1.25
C SER A 387 11.59 8.95 1.80
N LEU A 388 11.74 9.96 0.95
CA LEU A 388 12.17 11.29 1.40
C LEU A 388 11.02 11.95 2.16
N GLY A 389 11.21 12.06 3.49
CA GLY A 389 10.16 12.40 4.43
C GLY A 389 9.71 13.84 4.35
N ASP A 390 8.40 14.07 4.40
CA ASP A 390 7.74 15.36 4.45
C ASP A 390 7.62 15.89 5.90
N GLY A 391 8.74 16.22 6.49
CA GLY A 391 8.82 16.68 7.88
C GLY A 391 8.02 17.95 8.18
N LEU A 392 7.77 18.75 7.16
CA LEU A 392 6.99 20.00 7.24
C LEU A 392 5.60 19.87 6.60
N ARG A 393 5.05 18.66 6.48
CA ARG A 393 3.69 18.46 6.00
C ARG A 393 2.66 19.18 6.87
N PRO A 394 1.54 19.68 6.31
CA PRO A 394 0.46 20.29 7.09
C PRO A 394 -0.23 19.26 7.98
N GLY A 395 -0.53 19.65 9.21
CA GLY A 395 -1.30 18.86 10.19
C GLY A 395 -2.75 19.30 10.33
N SER A 396 -3.20 20.22 9.49
CA SER A 396 -4.57 20.68 9.38
C SER A 396 -4.85 21.21 7.99
N VAL A 397 -6.11 21.23 7.58
CA VAL A 397 -6.50 21.83 6.28
C VAL A 397 -6.22 23.34 6.24
N TYR A 398 -6.10 24.01 7.39
CA TYR A 398 -5.73 25.41 7.47
C TYR A 398 -4.29 25.67 7.00
N ASP A 399 -3.38 24.75 7.31
CA ASP A 399 -1.94 24.88 7.01
C ASP A 399 -1.58 24.33 5.62
N ALA A 400 -2.55 23.77 4.88
CA ALA A 400 -2.33 23.12 3.59
C ALA A 400 -1.72 24.07 2.56
N ASN A 401 -0.74 23.57 1.79
CA ASN A 401 -0.07 24.28 0.69
C ASN A 401 0.64 25.57 1.12
N ASP A 402 1.08 25.63 2.36
CA ASP A 402 1.84 26.79 2.82
C ASP A 402 3.28 26.82 2.29
N GLU A 403 3.96 27.93 2.54
CA GLU A 403 5.32 28.17 2.07
C GLU A 403 6.32 27.12 2.62
N ALA A 404 6.16 26.70 3.89
CA ALA A 404 7.04 25.71 4.52
C ALA A 404 6.91 24.32 3.86
N GLN A 405 5.69 23.87 3.61
CA GLN A 405 5.42 22.60 2.92
C GLN A 405 6.08 22.57 1.53
N PHE A 406 5.88 23.62 0.74
CA PHE A 406 6.37 23.64 -0.64
C PHE A 406 7.88 23.89 -0.73
N ALA A 407 8.47 24.66 0.19
CA ALA A 407 9.92 24.82 0.26
C ALA A 407 10.63 23.50 0.59
N GLU A 408 10.08 22.70 1.50
CA GLU A 408 10.58 21.34 1.74
C GLU A 408 10.44 20.47 0.49
N LEU A 409 9.29 20.46 -0.19
CA LEU A 409 9.07 19.66 -1.39
C LEU A 409 10.09 19.98 -2.50
N GLU A 410 10.42 21.25 -2.70
CA GLU A 410 11.46 21.68 -3.65
C GLU A 410 12.84 21.11 -3.25
N THR A 411 13.17 21.14 -1.96
CA THR A 411 14.42 20.52 -1.43
C THR A 411 14.41 19.01 -1.64
N LEU A 412 13.28 18.33 -1.45
CA LEU A 412 13.19 16.88 -1.72
C LEU A 412 13.45 16.58 -3.21
N GLY A 413 13.03 17.46 -4.12
CA GLY A 413 13.36 17.38 -5.55
C GLY A 413 14.87 17.53 -5.83
N GLU A 414 15.56 18.42 -5.11
CA GLU A 414 17.02 18.57 -5.21
C GLU A 414 17.74 17.30 -4.68
N LEU A 415 17.31 16.79 -3.54
CA LEU A 415 17.87 15.56 -2.94
C LEU A 415 17.64 14.32 -3.81
N THR A 416 16.52 14.28 -4.54
CA THR A 416 16.24 13.21 -5.50
C THR A 416 17.31 13.13 -6.58
N LYS A 417 17.74 14.25 -7.15
CA LYS A 417 18.82 14.26 -8.14
C LYS A 417 20.14 13.77 -7.56
N ILE A 418 20.44 14.16 -6.32
CA ILE A 418 21.66 13.70 -5.63
C ILE A 418 21.60 12.18 -5.43
N ALA A 419 20.48 11.62 -4.98
CA ALA A 419 20.33 10.18 -4.82
C ALA A 419 20.49 9.42 -6.15
N TRP A 420 19.96 9.97 -7.24
CA TRP A 420 20.11 9.39 -8.58
C TRP A 420 21.54 9.42 -9.12
N GLU A 421 22.41 10.33 -8.63
CA GLU A 421 23.86 10.27 -8.95
C GLU A 421 24.52 8.99 -8.40
N TYR A 422 23.96 8.42 -7.34
CA TYR A 422 24.40 7.16 -6.72
C TYR A 422 23.61 5.93 -7.20
N ASP A 423 22.69 6.10 -8.17
CA ASP A 423 21.72 5.09 -8.57
C ASP A 423 20.84 4.59 -7.40
N VAL A 424 20.52 5.43 -6.42
CA VAL A 424 19.61 5.10 -5.32
C VAL A 424 18.18 5.46 -5.71
N GLN A 425 17.27 4.52 -5.50
CA GLN A 425 15.84 4.67 -5.80
C GLN A 425 15.19 5.62 -4.79
N VAL A 426 14.27 6.47 -5.27
CA VAL A 426 13.62 7.51 -4.46
C VAL A 426 12.11 7.50 -4.67
N MET A 427 11.34 7.54 -3.59
CA MET A 427 9.98 8.05 -3.54
C MET A 427 9.90 9.24 -2.58
N ILE A 428 8.92 10.09 -2.77
CA ILE A 428 8.71 11.34 -2.04
C ILE A 428 7.50 11.19 -1.13
N GLU A 429 7.63 11.52 0.15
CA GLU A 429 6.47 11.62 1.02
C GLU A 429 5.70 12.93 0.79
N GLY A 430 4.40 12.91 1.03
CA GLY A 430 3.52 14.03 0.78
C GLY A 430 2.43 14.24 1.84
N PRO A 431 1.59 15.28 1.68
CA PRO A 431 0.82 15.89 2.74
C PRO A 431 -0.24 14.99 3.36
N GLY A 432 -0.48 15.22 4.66
CA GLY A 432 -1.50 14.52 5.43
C GLY A 432 -2.87 15.22 5.49
N HIS A 433 -2.95 16.55 5.38
CA HIS A 433 -4.18 17.33 5.47
C HIS A 433 -4.26 18.34 4.33
N VAL A 434 -5.15 18.09 3.37
CA VAL A 434 -5.35 18.99 2.21
C VAL A 434 -6.82 19.00 1.81
N PRO A 435 -7.49 20.15 1.77
CA PRO A 435 -8.87 20.23 1.29
C PRO A 435 -8.95 19.86 -0.19
N MET A 436 -10.06 19.24 -0.60
CA MET A 436 -10.22 18.60 -1.90
C MET A 436 -9.74 19.43 -3.10
N HIS A 437 -10.08 20.73 -3.12
CA HIS A 437 -9.76 21.61 -4.26
C HIS A 437 -8.26 21.94 -4.41
N MET A 438 -7.44 21.66 -3.38
CA MET A 438 -6.00 21.91 -3.39
C MET A 438 -5.16 20.63 -3.64
N ILE A 439 -5.76 19.45 -3.66
CA ILE A 439 -5.05 18.17 -3.81
C ILE A 439 -4.33 18.10 -5.16
N LYS A 440 -4.98 18.56 -6.24
CA LYS A 440 -4.36 18.50 -7.56
C LYS A 440 -3.10 19.36 -7.66
N GLU A 441 -3.09 20.54 -7.04
CA GLU A 441 -1.92 21.42 -6.98
C GLU A 441 -0.72 20.72 -6.31
N ASN A 442 -0.95 19.98 -5.23
CA ASN A 442 0.09 19.18 -4.58
C ASN A 442 0.70 18.16 -5.53
N MET A 443 -0.14 17.40 -6.26
CA MET A 443 0.34 16.40 -7.20
C MET A 443 1.11 17.03 -8.37
N ASP A 444 0.56 18.08 -8.97
CA ASP A 444 1.20 18.76 -10.10
C ASP A 444 2.56 19.35 -9.71
N LYS A 445 2.64 19.95 -8.51
CA LYS A 445 3.90 20.50 -8.00
C LYS A 445 4.92 19.40 -7.73
N GLN A 446 4.51 18.29 -7.10
CA GLN A 446 5.41 17.17 -6.85
C GLN A 446 5.96 16.57 -8.15
N LEU A 447 5.11 16.30 -9.14
CA LEU A 447 5.54 15.78 -10.44
C LEU A 447 6.60 16.68 -11.10
N LYS A 448 6.40 17.99 -10.99
CA LYS A 448 7.32 18.97 -11.57
C LYS A 448 8.63 19.06 -10.79
N GLU A 449 8.56 19.30 -9.50
CA GLU A 449 9.75 19.62 -8.68
C GLU A 449 10.57 18.35 -8.36
N CYS A 450 9.90 17.18 -8.25
CA CYS A 450 10.54 15.90 -7.94
C CYS A 450 10.72 15.00 -9.17
N HIS A 451 10.60 15.55 -10.40
CA HIS A 451 10.97 14.88 -11.66
C HIS A 451 10.23 13.56 -11.89
N GLU A 452 8.93 13.50 -11.54
CA GLU A 452 8.07 12.32 -11.62
C GLU A 452 8.50 11.13 -10.72
N ALA A 453 9.42 11.32 -9.78
CA ALA A 453 9.67 10.32 -8.74
C ALA A 453 8.35 9.96 -8.04
N PRO A 454 8.12 8.68 -7.66
CA PRO A 454 6.86 8.25 -7.06
C PRO A 454 6.46 9.10 -5.85
N PHE A 455 5.18 9.46 -5.76
CA PHE A 455 4.63 10.17 -4.62
C PHE A 455 3.97 9.18 -3.67
N TYR A 456 4.21 9.34 -2.38
CA TYR A 456 3.67 8.54 -1.27
C TYR A 456 3.03 9.48 -0.25
N THR A 457 1.70 9.41 -0.08
CA THR A 457 0.96 10.38 0.73
C THR A 457 0.25 9.75 1.92
N LEU A 458 0.15 10.51 3.01
CA LEU A 458 -0.66 10.17 4.17
C LEU A 458 -2.08 10.72 3.96
N GLY A 459 -2.93 9.98 3.29
CA GLY A 459 -4.24 10.43 2.85
C GLY A 459 -4.18 11.11 1.48
N PRO A 460 -4.50 12.42 1.37
CA PRO A 460 -4.70 13.40 2.46
C PRO A 460 -6.10 13.43 3.06
N LEU A 461 -6.18 13.82 4.34
CA LEU A 461 -7.44 14.11 5.03
C LEU A 461 -8.04 15.39 4.45
N THR A 462 -9.26 15.31 3.94
CA THR A 462 -9.94 16.42 3.24
C THR A 462 -10.67 17.38 4.16
N THR A 463 -10.81 17.02 5.44
CA THR A 463 -11.41 17.82 6.51
C THR A 463 -10.92 17.31 7.87
N ASP A 464 -10.90 18.19 8.88
CA ASP A 464 -10.40 17.89 10.23
C ASP A 464 -11.52 17.63 11.27
N ILE A 465 -12.79 17.65 10.86
CA ILE A 465 -13.92 17.66 11.81
C ILE A 465 -14.42 16.27 12.21
N ALA A 466 -13.75 15.21 11.81
CA ALA A 466 -14.28 13.85 11.92
C ALA A 466 -13.37 12.90 12.72
N PRO A 467 -12.97 13.21 13.96
CA PRO A 467 -12.18 12.29 14.77
C PRO A 467 -12.92 10.96 14.96
N GLY A 468 -12.21 9.85 14.80
CA GLY A 468 -12.79 8.50 14.74
C GLY A 468 -13.24 8.06 13.35
N TYR A 469 -13.26 8.97 12.37
CA TYR A 469 -13.59 8.72 10.96
C TYR A 469 -12.49 9.22 10.01
N ASP A 470 -11.28 9.44 10.51
CA ASP A 470 -10.17 9.96 9.72
C ASP A 470 -9.79 9.05 8.55
N HIS A 471 -10.01 7.74 8.66
CA HIS A 471 -9.88 6.80 7.56
C HIS A 471 -10.83 7.11 6.39
N ILE A 472 -12.03 7.62 6.65
CA ILE A 472 -13.00 8.02 5.62
C ILE A 472 -12.57 9.34 4.98
N THR A 473 -12.28 10.36 5.78
CA THR A 473 -11.90 11.69 5.28
C THR A 473 -10.62 11.63 4.46
N SER A 474 -9.66 10.81 4.89
CA SER A 474 -8.42 10.56 4.17
C SER A 474 -8.60 9.65 2.96
N GLY A 475 -9.49 8.66 3.03
CA GLY A 475 -9.84 7.80 1.89
C GLY A 475 -10.39 8.58 0.69
N ILE A 476 -11.16 9.65 0.95
CA ILE A 476 -11.61 10.59 -0.10
C ILE A 476 -10.41 11.24 -0.79
N GLY A 477 -9.51 11.84 -0.03
CA GLY A 477 -8.33 12.50 -0.57
C GLY A 477 -7.34 11.54 -1.22
N ALA A 478 -7.19 10.34 -0.65
CA ALA A 478 -6.35 9.27 -1.19
C ALA A 478 -6.83 8.82 -2.58
N ALA A 479 -8.14 8.64 -2.78
CA ALA A 479 -8.69 8.32 -4.09
C ALA A 479 -8.43 9.44 -5.11
N MET A 480 -8.56 10.71 -4.70
CA MET A 480 -8.30 11.86 -5.57
C MET A 480 -6.82 11.97 -5.94
N ILE A 481 -5.92 11.93 -4.97
CA ILE A 481 -4.49 12.10 -5.26
C ILE A 481 -3.92 10.89 -6.01
N GLY A 482 -4.42 9.67 -5.73
CA GLY A 482 -4.11 8.46 -6.48
C GLY A 482 -4.52 8.58 -7.95
N TRP A 483 -5.72 9.10 -8.20
CA TRP A 483 -6.18 9.39 -9.56
C TRP A 483 -5.29 10.40 -10.27
N TYR A 484 -4.84 11.46 -9.59
CA TYR A 484 -3.95 12.47 -10.17
C TYR A 484 -2.53 11.98 -10.41
N GLY A 485 -2.12 10.85 -9.81
CA GLY A 485 -0.82 10.24 -10.08
C GLY A 485 -0.01 9.79 -8.88
N CYS A 486 -0.51 9.89 -7.65
CA CYS A 486 0.16 9.33 -6.48
C CYS A 486 0.30 7.81 -6.62
N ALA A 487 1.48 7.29 -6.30
CA ALA A 487 1.85 5.91 -6.54
C ALA A 487 1.60 4.98 -5.35
N MET A 488 1.68 5.52 -4.13
CA MET A 488 1.44 4.77 -2.90
C MET A 488 0.71 5.63 -1.88
N LEU A 489 -0.17 5.00 -1.12
CA LEU A 489 -1.01 5.62 -0.12
C LEU A 489 -0.68 5.02 1.26
N CYS A 490 -0.34 5.87 2.23
CA CYS A 490 -0.24 5.46 3.63
C CYS A 490 -1.63 5.35 4.22
N TYR A 491 -1.97 4.20 4.75
CA TYR A 491 -3.27 4.01 5.36
C TYR A 491 -3.47 4.87 6.61
N VAL A 492 -4.70 5.22 6.85
CA VAL A 492 -5.18 5.87 8.08
C VAL A 492 -6.23 4.96 8.72
N THR A 493 -6.17 4.80 10.03
CA THR A 493 -7.14 3.99 10.78
C THR A 493 -8.21 4.88 11.45
N PRO A 494 -9.34 4.31 11.92
CA PRO A 494 -10.31 5.06 12.71
C PRO A 494 -9.74 5.72 13.96
N LYS A 495 -8.58 5.23 14.44
CA LYS A 495 -7.91 5.75 15.64
C LYS A 495 -6.80 6.77 15.37
N GLU A 496 -6.68 7.24 14.15
CA GLU A 496 -5.74 8.32 13.85
C GLU A 496 -6.00 9.51 14.79
N HIS A 497 -4.94 10.13 15.28
CA HIS A 497 -4.95 11.20 16.28
C HIS A 497 -5.56 10.84 17.66
N LEU A 498 -6.09 9.60 17.87
CA LEU A 498 -6.80 9.21 19.09
C LEU A 498 -6.10 8.11 19.89
N GLY A 499 -5.46 7.14 19.23
CA GLY A 499 -4.83 6.03 19.94
C GLY A 499 -4.20 4.98 19.03
N LEU A 500 -3.64 3.94 19.64
CA LEU A 500 -3.03 2.82 18.91
C LEU A 500 -4.12 1.93 18.30
N PRO A 501 -4.00 1.57 17.00
CA PRO A 501 -4.95 0.70 16.33
C PRO A 501 -4.81 -0.76 16.81
N ASN A 502 -5.94 -1.44 16.97
CA ASN A 502 -6.02 -2.88 17.10
C ASN A 502 -6.18 -3.56 15.73
N LYS A 503 -6.29 -4.91 15.69
CA LYS A 503 -6.48 -5.67 14.44
C LYS A 503 -7.69 -5.23 13.62
N ALA A 504 -8.83 -4.92 14.26
CA ALA A 504 -10.04 -4.48 13.56
C ALA A 504 -9.83 -3.11 12.92
N ASP A 505 -9.19 -2.18 13.63
CA ASP A 505 -8.85 -0.85 13.12
C ASP A 505 -7.87 -0.93 11.94
N VAL A 506 -6.87 -1.84 12.03
CA VAL A 506 -5.91 -2.09 10.93
C VAL A 506 -6.64 -2.60 9.70
N LYS A 507 -7.52 -3.62 9.86
CA LYS A 507 -8.36 -4.14 8.77
C LYS A 507 -9.17 -3.03 8.12
N GLU A 508 -9.88 -2.25 8.92
CA GLU A 508 -10.76 -1.18 8.41
C GLU A 508 -9.96 -0.11 7.65
N GLY A 509 -8.81 0.30 8.17
CA GLY A 509 -7.91 1.22 7.48
C GLY A 509 -7.41 0.66 6.14
N ILE A 510 -6.93 -0.59 6.11
CA ILE A 510 -6.45 -1.21 4.87
C ILE A 510 -7.57 -1.34 3.85
N ILE A 511 -8.76 -1.82 4.24
CA ILE A 511 -9.89 -1.95 3.32
C ILE A 511 -10.31 -0.59 2.76
N THR A 512 -10.38 0.45 3.59
CA THR A 512 -10.68 1.81 3.13
C THR A 512 -9.69 2.27 2.06
N TYR A 513 -8.41 2.03 2.28
CA TYR A 513 -7.37 2.44 1.35
C TYR A 513 -7.28 1.56 0.09
N LYS A 514 -7.61 0.27 0.18
CA LYS A 514 -7.80 -0.58 -1.02
C LYS A 514 -8.97 -0.08 -1.87
N ILE A 515 -10.05 0.40 -1.25
CA ILE A 515 -11.16 1.03 -1.97
C ILE A 515 -10.68 2.31 -2.66
N ALA A 516 -9.95 3.18 -1.95
CA ALA A 516 -9.42 4.42 -2.51
C ALA A 516 -8.45 4.17 -3.69
N ALA A 517 -7.51 3.22 -3.52
CA ALA A 517 -6.55 2.83 -4.56
C ALA A 517 -7.27 2.26 -5.80
N HIS A 518 -8.22 1.35 -5.59
CA HIS A 518 -8.98 0.76 -6.69
C HIS A 518 -9.84 1.80 -7.44
N ALA A 519 -10.49 2.71 -6.71
CA ALA A 519 -11.24 3.81 -7.33
C ALA A 519 -10.34 4.74 -8.15
N ALA A 520 -9.12 5.00 -7.69
CA ALA A 520 -8.11 5.77 -8.43
C ALA A 520 -7.67 5.04 -9.71
N ASP A 521 -7.43 3.72 -9.65
CA ASP A 521 -7.03 2.92 -10.80
C ASP A 521 -8.13 2.83 -11.86
N LEU A 522 -9.40 2.70 -11.44
CA LEU A 522 -10.56 2.81 -12.32
C LEU A 522 -10.61 4.18 -13.00
N ALA A 523 -10.48 5.25 -12.23
CA ALA A 523 -10.56 6.62 -12.72
C ALA A 523 -9.42 6.97 -13.70
N LYS A 524 -8.22 6.40 -13.49
CA LYS A 524 -7.09 6.50 -14.43
C LYS A 524 -7.33 5.74 -15.73
N GLY A 525 -8.23 4.78 -15.75
CA GLY A 525 -8.38 3.84 -16.86
C GLY A 525 -7.29 2.77 -16.90
N HIS A 526 -6.81 2.32 -15.72
CA HIS A 526 -5.81 1.26 -15.66
C HIS A 526 -6.35 -0.03 -16.29
N PRO A 527 -5.63 -0.66 -17.22
CA PRO A 527 -6.08 -1.89 -17.87
C PRO A 527 -6.42 -2.98 -16.85
N GLY A 528 -7.61 -3.57 -16.95
CA GLY A 528 -8.07 -4.64 -16.07
C GLY A 528 -8.68 -4.19 -14.74
N ALA A 529 -8.58 -2.93 -14.33
CA ALA A 529 -9.17 -2.46 -13.07
C ALA A 529 -10.69 -2.71 -13.03
N GLN A 530 -11.40 -2.49 -14.14
CA GLN A 530 -12.85 -2.63 -14.21
C GLN A 530 -13.36 -4.08 -14.23
N ILE A 531 -12.51 -5.08 -14.51
CA ILE A 531 -12.92 -6.48 -14.62
C ILE A 531 -13.62 -6.96 -13.35
N ARG A 532 -13.04 -6.65 -12.20
CA ARG A 532 -13.59 -7.04 -10.89
C ARG A 532 -14.94 -6.37 -10.60
N ASP A 533 -15.09 -5.09 -10.94
CA ASP A 533 -16.36 -4.36 -10.79
C ASP A 533 -17.46 -4.89 -11.72
N ASN A 534 -17.11 -5.23 -12.94
CA ASN A 534 -18.06 -5.85 -13.88
C ASN A 534 -18.56 -7.21 -13.36
N ALA A 535 -17.65 -8.06 -12.88
CA ALA A 535 -18.00 -9.35 -12.28
C ALA A 535 -18.87 -9.16 -11.02
N MET A 536 -18.54 -8.20 -10.16
CA MET A 536 -19.34 -7.84 -8.98
C MET A 536 -20.75 -7.38 -9.39
N SER A 537 -20.86 -6.52 -10.38
CA SER A 537 -22.13 -5.98 -10.85
C SER A 537 -23.00 -7.08 -11.49
N LYS A 538 -22.40 -7.98 -12.27
CA LYS A 538 -23.07 -9.16 -12.83
C LYS A 538 -23.58 -10.08 -11.73
N ALA A 539 -22.72 -10.43 -10.76
CA ALA A 539 -23.08 -11.27 -9.62
C ALA A 539 -24.23 -10.67 -8.79
N ARG A 540 -24.22 -9.34 -8.60
CA ARG A 540 -25.29 -8.61 -7.90
C ARG A 540 -26.63 -8.67 -8.65
N PHE A 541 -26.62 -8.46 -9.95
CA PHE A 541 -27.83 -8.52 -10.77
C PHE A 541 -28.45 -9.93 -10.81
N GLU A 542 -27.60 -10.97 -10.81
CA GLU A 542 -27.98 -12.38 -10.87
C GLU A 542 -28.26 -12.98 -9.47
N PHE A 543 -28.16 -12.19 -8.40
CA PHE A 543 -28.33 -12.63 -7.00
C PHE A 543 -27.39 -13.77 -6.59
N ARG A 544 -26.21 -13.84 -7.17
CA ARG A 544 -25.13 -14.77 -6.77
C ARG A 544 -24.43 -14.24 -5.53
N TRP A 545 -25.05 -14.38 -4.35
CA TRP A 545 -24.60 -13.79 -3.09
C TRP A 545 -23.20 -14.23 -2.70
N GLU A 546 -22.90 -15.53 -2.82
CA GLU A 546 -21.57 -16.04 -2.50
C GLU A 546 -20.48 -15.39 -3.36
N ASP A 547 -20.76 -15.17 -4.65
CA ASP A 547 -19.83 -14.47 -5.53
C ASP A 547 -19.67 -13.00 -5.13
N GLN A 548 -20.77 -12.31 -4.80
CA GLN A 548 -20.67 -10.92 -4.31
C GLN A 548 -19.78 -10.80 -3.10
N PHE A 549 -19.91 -11.70 -2.10
CA PHE A 549 -19.07 -11.68 -0.91
C PHE A 549 -17.60 -11.91 -1.27
N ASN A 550 -17.31 -12.95 -2.06
CA ASN A 550 -15.95 -13.40 -2.35
C ASN A 550 -15.21 -12.54 -3.39
N ILE A 551 -15.92 -11.87 -4.30
CA ILE A 551 -15.36 -10.82 -5.17
C ILE A 551 -15.02 -9.57 -4.35
N GLY A 552 -15.73 -9.29 -3.26
CA GLY A 552 -15.53 -8.14 -2.39
C GLY A 552 -14.14 -8.08 -1.78
N LEU A 553 -13.75 -6.91 -1.33
CA LEU A 553 -12.49 -6.70 -0.60
C LEU A 553 -12.55 -7.27 0.82
N ASP A 554 -13.75 -7.28 1.42
CA ASP A 554 -14.03 -7.82 2.75
C ASP A 554 -15.22 -8.79 2.70
N PRO A 555 -14.99 -10.06 2.36
CA PRO A 555 -16.03 -11.07 2.29
C PRO A 555 -16.76 -11.30 3.63
N ASP A 556 -16.01 -11.21 4.73
CA ASP A 556 -16.53 -11.52 6.06
C ASP A 556 -17.58 -10.49 6.50
N THR A 557 -17.27 -9.19 6.33
CA THR A 557 -18.20 -8.10 6.65
C THR A 557 -19.40 -8.11 5.72
N ALA A 558 -19.19 -8.34 4.42
CA ALA A 558 -20.28 -8.40 3.43
C ALA A 558 -21.29 -9.51 3.77
N ARG A 559 -20.79 -10.71 4.13
CA ARG A 559 -21.62 -11.83 4.57
C ARG A 559 -22.36 -11.52 5.86
N ALA A 560 -21.66 -11.00 6.86
CA ALA A 560 -22.24 -10.69 8.16
C ALA A 560 -23.42 -9.72 8.03
N TYR A 561 -23.28 -8.65 7.27
CA TYR A 561 -24.35 -7.65 7.05
C TYR A 561 -25.53 -8.22 6.26
N HIS A 562 -25.27 -9.08 5.28
CA HIS A 562 -26.33 -9.71 4.53
C HIS A 562 -27.14 -10.67 5.41
N ASP A 563 -26.47 -11.47 6.23
CA ASP A 563 -27.08 -12.54 7.02
C ASP A 563 -27.77 -12.02 8.29
N GLU A 564 -27.31 -10.89 8.84
CA GLU A 564 -27.81 -10.31 10.10
C GLU A 564 -29.34 -10.15 10.12
N THR A 565 -29.91 -9.76 9.00
CA THR A 565 -31.36 -9.47 8.87
C THR A 565 -32.16 -10.57 8.20
N LEU A 566 -31.53 -11.70 7.85
CA LEU A 566 -32.13 -12.84 7.17
C LEU A 566 -32.04 -14.11 8.02
N PRO A 567 -32.93 -14.29 9.03
CA PRO A 567 -32.79 -15.33 10.04
C PRO A 567 -33.02 -16.76 9.55
N LYS A 568 -33.53 -16.95 8.32
CA LYS A 568 -33.76 -18.27 7.73
C LYS A 568 -32.77 -18.55 6.60
N GLU A 569 -32.12 -19.73 6.63
CA GLU A 569 -31.18 -20.16 5.60
C GLU A 569 -31.74 -20.05 4.18
N SER A 570 -33.03 -20.39 3.98
CA SER A 570 -33.69 -20.25 2.70
C SER A 570 -33.84 -18.80 2.20
N ALA A 571 -33.79 -17.82 3.12
CA ALA A 571 -33.85 -16.41 2.76
C ALA A 571 -32.48 -15.86 2.33
N LYS A 572 -31.39 -16.47 2.79
CA LYS A 572 -30.01 -16.05 2.48
C LYS A 572 -29.63 -16.30 1.02
N VAL A 573 -30.31 -17.23 0.34
CA VAL A 573 -30.12 -17.53 -1.09
C VAL A 573 -31.22 -16.96 -1.97
N ALA A 574 -32.10 -16.11 -1.43
CA ALA A 574 -33.22 -15.57 -2.15
C ALA A 574 -32.82 -14.48 -3.16
N HIS A 575 -33.64 -14.28 -4.18
CA HIS A 575 -33.46 -13.22 -5.19
C HIS A 575 -33.96 -11.85 -4.69
N PHE A 576 -33.58 -11.50 -3.46
CA PHE A 576 -33.78 -10.17 -2.85
C PHE A 576 -32.95 -10.10 -1.57
N CYS A 577 -32.65 -8.90 -1.09
CA CYS A 577 -32.10 -8.65 0.24
C CYS A 577 -33.15 -8.05 1.18
N SER A 578 -32.85 -7.97 2.46
CA SER A 578 -33.75 -7.38 3.47
C SER A 578 -34.11 -5.92 3.22
N MET A 579 -33.24 -5.16 2.53
CA MET A 579 -33.46 -3.72 2.24
C MET A 579 -34.72 -3.50 1.40
N CYS A 580 -34.89 -4.21 0.29
CA CYS A 580 -36.03 -4.06 -0.62
C CYS A 580 -37.14 -5.08 -0.37
N GLY A 581 -36.81 -6.24 0.20
CA GLY A 581 -37.73 -7.36 0.34
C GLY A 581 -38.17 -7.95 -1.00
N PRO A 582 -39.08 -8.96 -0.99
CA PRO A 582 -39.38 -9.77 -2.18
C PRO A 582 -40.21 -9.06 -3.25
N LYS A 583 -40.84 -7.91 -2.92
CA LYS A 583 -41.77 -7.22 -3.82
C LYS A 583 -41.27 -5.91 -4.41
N PHE A 584 -40.18 -5.35 -3.85
CA PHE A 584 -39.70 -4.00 -4.21
C PHE A 584 -38.26 -4.00 -4.72
N CYS A 585 -37.65 -5.15 -4.96
CA CYS A 585 -36.33 -5.23 -5.55
C CYS A 585 -36.37 -4.74 -7.00
N SER A 586 -35.76 -3.58 -7.27
CA SER A 586 -35.73 -2.96 -8.59
C SER A 586 -35.10 -3.87 -9.66
N MET A 587 -34.01 -4.56 -9.29
CA MET A 587 -33.35 -5.52 -10.20
C MET A 587 -34.29 -6.65 -10.60
N LYS A 588 -35.04 -7.20 -9.63
CA LYS A 588 -36.04 -8.26 -9.92
C LYS A 588 -37.19 -7.76 -10.76
N ILE A 589 -37.67 -6.55 -10.48
CA ILE A 589 -38.81 -5.95 -11.24
C ILE A 589 -38.40 -5.65 -12.68
N SER A 590 -37.14 -5.24 -12.90
CA SER A 590 -36.63 -4.84 -14.24
C SER A 590 -35.96 -5.97 -15.02
N GLN A 591 -36.01 -7.21 -14.54
CA GLN A 591 -35.39 -8.35 -15.26
C GLN A 591 -35.92 -8.50 -16.68
N GLU A 592 -37.22 -8.33 -16.88
CA GLU A 592 -37.87 -8.43 -18.20
C GLU A 592 -37.31 -7.43 -19.23
N VAL A 593 -36.72 -6.33 -18.79
CA VAL A 593 -36.11 -5.35 -19.70
C VAL A 593 -34.89 -5.94 -20.44
N ARG A 594 -34.21 -6.92 -19.84
CA ARG A 594 -33.05 -7.59 -20.46
C ARG A 594 -33.46 -8.62 -21.53
N GLU A 595 -34.69 -9.03 -21.52
CA GLU A 595 -35.23 -10.02 -22.46
C GLU A 595 -35.76 -9.36 -23.74
N LEU A 596 -35.79 -8.01 -23.78
CA LEU A 596 -36.23 -7.27 -24.96
C LEU A 596 -35.27 -7.49 -26.13
N ASP A 597 -35.80 -7.92 -27.26
CA ASP A 597 -35.03 -7.98 -28.50
C ASP A 597 -35.00 -6.63 -29.23
N ASP A 598 -34.19 -6.54 -30.29
CA ASP A 598 -34.01 -5.30 -31.06
C ASP A 598 -35.31 -4.80 -31.72
N GLU A 599 -36.23 -5.70 -32.08
CA GLU A 599 -37.54 -5.36 -32.68
C GLU A 599 -38.47 -4.75 -31.62
N GLU A 600 -38.50 -5.31 -30.43
CA GLU A 600 -39.26 -4.79 -29.29
C GLU A 600 -38.73 -3.43 -28.83
N VAL A 601 -37.40 -3.28 -28.73
CA VAL A 601 -36.74 -1.98 -28.43
C VAL A 601 -37.09 -0.93 -29.48
N ALA A 602 -37.08 -1.30 -30.78
CA ALA A 602 -37.43 -0.40 -31.86
C ALA A 602 -38.92 0.00 -31.81
N ALA A 603 -39.81 -0.95 -31.48
CA ALA A 603 -41.23 -0.69 -31.32
C ALA A 603 -41.54 0.23 -30.13
N ILE A 604 -40.85 0.03 -28.99
CA ILE A 604 -40.96 0.90 -27.80
C ILE A 604 -40.51 2.31 -28.14
N ASN A 605 -39.35 2.46 -28.81
CA ASN A 605 -38.82 3.77 -29.21
C ASN A 605 -39.75 4.51 -30.17
N ALA A 606 -40.29 3.81 -31.19
CA ALA A 606 -41.25 4.39 -32.13
C ALA A 606 -42.52 4.89 -31.43
N LYS A 607 -43.01 4.12 -30.45
CA LYS A 607 -44.16 4.52 -29.64
C LYS A 607 -43.87 5.71 -28.72
N ALA A 608 -42.67 5.77 -28.15
CA ALA A 608 -42.23 6.91 -27.35
C ALA A 608 -42.13 8.19 -28.19
N ASP A 609 -41.54 8.08 -29.40
CA ASP A 609 -41.40 9.21 -30.33
C ASP A 609 -42.79 9.71 -30.81
N GLN A 610 -43.71 8.79 -31.10
CA GLN A 610 -45.09 9.14 -31.44
C GLN A 610 -45.76 9.88 -30.26
N GLY A 611 -45.63 9.36 -29.02
CA GLY A 611 -46.22 9.98 -27.84
C GLY A 611 -45.62 11.38 -27.55
N MET A 612 -44.31 11.57 -27.79
CA MET A 612 -43.66 12.88 -27.68
C MET A 612 -44.15 13.87 -28.74
N GLN A 613 -44.41 13.39 -30.00
CA GLN A 613 -44.97 14.22 -31.05
C GLN A 613 -46.41 14.63 -30.73
N GLU A 614 -47.23 13.69 -30.27
CA GLU A 614 -48.62 13.95 -29.85
C GLU A 614 -48.66 14.96 -28.70
N LYS A 615 -47.84 14.80 -27.67
CA LYS A 615 -47.76 15.73 -26.55
C LYS A 615 -47.19 17.12 -26.93
N SER A 616 -46.24 17.15 -27.87
CA SER A 616 -45.74 18.40 -28.43
C SER A 616 -46.81 19.15 -29.24
N ALA A 617 -47.65 18.43 -30.01
CA ALA A 617 -48.77 19.02 -30.72
C ALA A 617 -49.82 19.56 -29.74
N GLU A 618 -50.25 18.76 -28.75
CA GLU A 618 -51.17 19.16 -27.68
C GLU A 618 -50.68 20.40 -26.94
N PHE A 619 -49.39 20.44 -26.59
CA PHE A 619 -48.78 21.60 -25.93
C PHE A 619 -48.83 22.88 -26.78
N LYS A 620 -48.56 22.76 -28.09
CA LYS A 620 -48.68 23.88 -29.01
C LYS A 620 -50.14 24.35 -29.20
N GLU A 621 -51.09 23.42 -29.28
CA GLU A 621 -52.53 23.73 -29.42
C GLU A 621 -53.11 24.38 -28.15
N THR A 622 -52.57 24.04 -26.96
CA THR A 622 -52.97 24.62 -25.68
C THR A 622 -52.25 25.95 -25.35
N GLY A 623 -51.56 26.55 -26.33
CA GLY A 623 -50.97 27.89 -26.21
C GLY A 623 -49.52 27.91 -25.74
N ALA A 624 -48.85 26.73 -25.73
CA ALA A 624 -47.43 26.58 -25.36
C ALA A 624 -47.07 27.12 -23.96
N GLU A 625 -48.03 27.05 -23.03
CA GLU A 625 -47.81 27.43 -21.61
C GLU A 625 -47.83 26.16 -20.73
N ILE A 626 -46.83 26.05 -19.85
CA ILE A 626 -46.70 24.96 -18.85
C ILE A 626 -47.71 25.12 -17.70
N TYR A 627 -48.06 26.37 -17.40
CA TYR A 627 -49.01 26.70 -16.30
C TYR A 627 -50.28 27.32 -16.88
N HIS A 628 -51.39 26.59 -16.77
CA HIS A 628 -52.68 27.15 -17.06
C HIS A 628 -53.26 27.84 -15.79
N LYS A 629 -53.81 29.04 -15.94
CA LYS A 629 -54.56 29.64 -14.83
C LYS A 629 -55.81 28.78 -14.58
N VAL A 630 -55.95 28.25 -13.36
CA VAL A 630 -57.14 27.55 -12.89
C VAL A 630 -58.26 28.56 -12.69
#